data_96ba8f10ae5e586a0fbe09a2a72a278f
#
_entry.id   96ba8f10ae5e586a0fbe09a2a72a278f
#
_cell.length_a   1.000
_cell.length_b   1.000
_cell.length_c   1.000
_cell.angle_alpha   90.00
_cell.angle_beta   90.00
_cell.angle_gamma   90.00
#
_symmetry.space_group_name_H-M   'P 1'
#
loop_
_entity.id
_entity.type
_entity.pdbx_description
1 polymer ?
#
loop_
_entity_poly.entity_id
_entity_poly.type
_entity_poly.pdbx_seq_one_letter_code
_entity_poly.pdbx_strand_id
1 'polypeptide(L)'
;MGGKLKIVFVLMLMMLTGTKVFAQDIETMINDQALRKQQELAEKKQARRQKEEQKKAEKLAKMERIDTKKSETYTVPVYLFGISAQFGDSVVYVTNLQMVDNAQLTKKYDYLAYRSDYSSQFRKYIADTYKIKHPVTSVVFEKNRKKALKRFNKILKRYENNKSMHLMQVTDDKFHFSVMNSID
;
A
#
# COMPACT_ATOMS: atom_id res chain seq x y z
N MET A 1 -2.47 -25.66 91.28
CA MET A 1 -3.32 -25.23 90.15
C MET A 1 -2.57 -24.70 88.92
N GLY A 2 -1.24 -24.87 88.80
CA GLY A 2 -0.45 -24.23 87.71
C GLY A 2 -0.23 -25.10 86.44
N GLY A 3 -0.49 -26.42 86.48
CA GLY A 3 -0.17 -27.27 85.32
C GLY A 3 -1.17 -27.20 84.15
N LYS A 4 -2.46 -27.11 84.48
CA LYS A 4 -3.52 -27.09 83.43
C LYS A 4 -3.53 -25.83 82.62
N LEU A 5 -3.14 -24.67 83.18
CA LEU A 5 -3.07 -23.37 82.52
C LEU A 5 -1.93 -23.30 81.48
N LYS A 6 -0.80 -23.94 81.79
CA LYS A 6 0.35 -24.02 80.88
C LYS A 6 0.05 -24.88 79.64
N ILE A 7 -0.69 -25.99 79.80
CA ILE A 7 -1.07 -26.86 78.66
C ILE A 7 -2.06 -26.14 77.71
N VAL A 8 -3.03 -25.41 78.25
CA VAL A 8 -3.99 -24.60 77.41
C VAL A 8 -3.26 -23.55 76.68
N PHE A 9 -2.27 -22.89 77.28
CA PHE A 9 -1.49 -21.82 76.60
C PHE A 9 -0.60 -22.38 75.48
N VAL A 10 0.01 -23.56 75.70
CA VAL A 10 0.80 -24.21 74.65
C VAL A 10 -0.08 -24.73 73.51
N LEU A 11 -1.26 -25.24 73.76
CA LEU A 11 -2.21 -25.66 72.76
C LEU A 11 -2.77 -24.45 71.97
N MET A 12 -3.02 -23.33 72.63
CA MET A 12 -3.47 -22.08 71.99
C MET A 12 -2.34 -21.45 71.12
N LEU A 13 -1.08 -21.57 71.55
CA LEU A 13 0.07 -21.11 70.77
C LEU A 13 0.30 -22.00 69.52
N MET A 14 0.11 -23.30 69.63
CA MET A 14 0.19 -24.24 68.47
C MET A 14 -0.94 -24.00 67.49
N MET A 15 -2.15 -23.67 67.91
CA MET A 15 -3.23 -23.33 66.98
C MET A 15 -2.96 -22.02 66.26
N LEU A 16 -2.36 -21.03 66.91
CA LEU A 16 -1.99 -19.75 66.28
C LEU A 16 -0.83 -19.85 65.27
N THR A 17 0.13 -20.74 65.53
CA THR A 17 1.23 -20.99 64.56
C THR A 17 0.79 -21.85 63.39
N GLY A 18 -0.08 -22.86 63.62
CA GLY A 18 -0.63 -23.67 62.54
C GLY A 18 -1.46 -22.89 61.51
N THR A 19 -2.23 -21.92 61.97
CA THR A 19 -3.03 -21.08 61.07
C THR A 19 -2.18 -20.14 60.23
N LYS A 20 -1.05 -19.63 60.76
CA LYS A 20 -0.12 -18.79 59.98
C LYS A 20 0.62 -19.52 58.89
N VAL A 21 1.06 -20.75 59.16
CA VAL A 21 1.72 -21.58 58.16
C VAL A 21 0.75 -21.98 57.05
N PHE A 22 -0.48 -22.33 57.40
CA PHE A 22 -1.51 -22.67 56.40
C PHE A 22 -1.92 -21.47 55.52
N ALA A 23 -1.94 -20.26 56.10
CA ALA A 23 -2.21 -19.05 55.34
C ALA A 23 -1.07 -18.69 54.36
N GLN A 24 0.19 -18.87 54.76
CA GLN A 24 1.34 -18.69 53.88
C GLN A 24 1.36 -19.68 52.71
N ASP A 25 1.03 -20.94 52.94
CA ASP A 25 0.96 -21.94 51.88
C ASP A 25 -0.12 -21.65 50.84
N ILE A 26 -1.28 -21.09 51.26
CA ILE A 26 -2.34 -20.67 50.33
C ILE A 26 -1.91 -19.45 49.53
N GLU A 27 -1.24 -18.51 50.16
CA GLU A 27 -0.78 -17.26 49.49
C GLU A 27 0.31 -17.60 48.44
N THR A 28 1.23 -18.49 48.74
CA THR A 28 2.23 -18.98 47.75
C THR A 28 1.58 -19.73 46.61
N MET A 29 0.59 -20.58 46.85
CA MET A 29 -0.15 -21.29 45.80
C MET A 29 -0.92 -20.32 44.86
N ILE A 30 -1.52 -19.28 45.41
CA ILE A 30 -2.24 -18.27 44.64
C ILE A 30 -1.25 -17.45 43.76
N ASN A 31 -0.10 -17.07 44.33
CA ASN A 31 0.94 -16.34 43.61
C ASN A 31 1.54 -17.22 42.51
N ASP A 32 1.80 -18.48 42.73
CA ASP A 32 2.29 -19.42 41.71
C ASP A 32 1.29 -19.61 40.56
N GLN A 33 -0.01 -19.71 40.88
CA GLN A 33 -1.04 -19.77 39.83
C GLN A 33 -1.14 -18.47 39.02
N ALA A 34 -1.02 -17.30 39.68
CA ALA A 34 -1.01 -16.01 39.00
C ALA A 34 0.21 -15.85 38.07
N LEU A 35 1.38 -16.28 38.55
CA LEU A 35 2.64 -16.27 37.81
C LEU A 35 2.56 -17.19 36.55
N ARG A 36 2.05 -18.40 36.69
CA ARG A 36 1.83 -19.33 35.58
C ARG A 36 0.88 -18.75 34.53
N LYS A 37 -0.23 -18.15 34.96
CA LYS A 37 -1.17 -17.46 34.03
C LYS A 37 -0.50 -16.30 33.28
N GLN A 38 0.33 -15.51 33.96
CA GLN A 38 1.07 -14.41 33.33
C GLN A 38 2.08 -14.93 32.29
N GLN A 39 2.81 -16.00 32.62
CA GLN A 39 3.75 -16.67 31.71
C GLN A 39 3.02 -17.20 30.46
N GLU A 40 1.92 -17.94 30.66
CA GLU A 40 1.12 -18.46 29.54
C GLU A 40 0.56 -17.33 28.63
N LEU A 41 0.15 -16.21 29.23
CA LEU A 41 -0.32 -15.05 28.47
C LEU A 41 0.81 -14.37 27.70
N ALA A 42 2.00 -14.30 28.28
CA ALA A 42 3.20 -13.76 27.63
C ALA A 42 3.63 -14.65 26.45
N GLU A 43 3.64 -15.96 26.62
CA GLU A 43 3.95 -16.91 25.55
C GLU A 43 2.93 -16.82 24.40
N LYS A 44 1.64 -16.77 24.71
CA LYS A 44 0.59 -16.59 23.69
C LYS A 44 0.75 -15.27 22.93
N LYS A 45 1.13 -14.18 23.61
CA LYS A 45 1.41 -12.90 22.95
C LYS A 45 2.65 -12.97 22.05
N GLN A 46 3.71 -13.61 22.51
CA GLN A 46 4.92 -13.80 21.70
C GLN A 46 4.64 -14.67 20.47
N ALA A 47 3.93 -15.78 20.62
CA ALA A 47 3.55 -16.66 19.53
C ALA A 47 2.67 -15.94 18.47
N ARG A 48 1.76 -15.05 18.91
CA ARG A 48 0.97 -14.21 17.98
C ARG A 48 1.85 -13.21 17.23
N ARG A 49 2.77 -12.51 17.91
CA ARG A 49 3.71 -11.59 17.28
C ARG A 49 4.59 -12.28 16.23
N GLN A 50 5.16 -13.44 16.57
CA GLN A 50 5.96 -14.23 15.64
C GLN A 50 5.16 -14.65 14.39
N LYS A 51 3.90 -15.10 14.56
CA LYS A 51 3.02 -15.42 13.43
C LYS A 51 2.70 -14.20 12.55
N GLU A 52 2.52 -13.04 13.15
CA GLU A 52 2.28 -11.80 12.40
C GLU A 52 3.53 -11.33 11.64
N GLU A 53 4.71 -11.44 12.27
CA GLU A 53 5.99 -11.13 11.62
C GLU A 53 6.29 -12.08 10.47
N GLN A 54 6.06 -13.38 10.66
CA GLN A 54 6.19 -14.36 9.57
C GLN A 54 5.24 -14.06 8.41
N LYS A 55 3.98 -13.72 8.67
CA LYS A 55 3.03 -13.33 7.63
C LYS A 55 3.44 -12.04 6.91
N LYS A 56 4.01 -11.07 7.64
CA LYS A 56 4.55 -9.85 7.03
C LYS A 56 5.77 -10.14 6.15
N ALA A 57 6.69 -10.95 6.65
CA ALA A 57 7.88 -11.37 5.90
C ALA A 57 7.51 -12.16 4.63
N GLU A 58 6.53 -13.07 4.73
CA GLU A 58 6.05 -13.81 3.56
C GLU A 58 5.36 -12.91 2.52
N LYS A 59 4.59 -11.91 2.98
CA LYS A 59 4.01 -10.90 2.06
C LYS A 59 5.07 -10.05 1.38
N LEU A 60 6.08 -9.59 2.13
CA LEU A 60 7.22 -8.84 1.57
C LEU A 60 7.99 -9.70 0.56
N ALA A 61 8.33 -10.93 0.89
CA ALA A 61 9.00 -11.84 -0.03
C ALA A 61 8.19 -12.16 -1.29
N LYS A 62 6.84 -12.21 -1.18
CA LYS A 62 5.96 -12.32 -2.35
C LYS A 62 5.97 -11.05 -3.20
N MET A 63 5.98 -9.87 -2.58
CA MET A 63 6.07 -8.59 -3.30
C MET A 63 7.42 -8.46 -4.01
N GLU A 64 8.54 -8.76 -3.35
CA GLU A 64 9.86 -8.76 -3.97
C GLU A 64 9.98 -9.76 -5.13
N ARG A 65 9.37 -10.95 -5.02
CA ARG A 65 9.32 -11.92 -6.12
C ARG A 65 8.47 -11.45 -7.32
N ILE A 66 7.52 -10.55 -7.10
CA ILE A 66 6.74 -9.92 -8.18
C ILE A 66 7.58 -8.85 -8.88
N ASP A 67 8.36 -8.08 -8.14
CA ASP A 67 9.25 -7.04 -8.69
C ASP A 67 10.47 -7.64 -9.41
N THR A 68 11.03 -8.75 -8.93
CA THR A 68 12.19 -9.41 -9.55
C THR A 68 11.85 -10.26 -10.76
N LYS A 69 10.60 -10.64 -11.00
CA LYS A 69 10.16 -11.03 -12.33
C LYS A 69 10.04 -9.76 -13.16
N LYS A 70 11.17 -9.28 -13.69
CA LYS A 70 11.25 -8.34 -14.81
C LYS A 70 10.19 -8.82 -15.81
N SER A 71 9.02 -8.15 -15.83
CA SER A 71 7.91 -8.60 -16.66
C SER A 71 8.43 -8.54 -18.09
N GLU A 72 8.59 -9.72 -18.71
CA GLU A 72 9.09 -9.80 -20.08
C GLU A 72 8.30 -8.80 -20.91
N THR A 73 9.01 -7.87 -21.52
CA THR A 73 8.44 -6.85 -22.39
C THR A 73 8.73 -7.18 -23.84
N TYR A 74 7.92 -6.67 -24.71
CA TYR A 74 8.14 -6.69 -26.15
C TYR A 74 7.85 -5.29 -26.72
N THR A 75 8.51 -4.98 -27.80
CA THR A 75 8.47 -3.67 -28.44
C THR A 75 7.45 -3.64 -29.57
N VAL A 76 6.60 -2.63 -29.59
CA VAL A 76 5.57 -2.46 -30.61
C VAL A 76 5.18 -0.98 -30.74
N PRO A 77 4.78 -0.51 -31.94
CA PRO A 77 4.19 0.82 -32.07
C PRO A 77 2.86 0.88 -31.30
N VAL A 78 2.66 1.94 -30.52
CA VAL A 78 1.42 2.23 -29.82
C VAL A 78 0.89 3.62 -30.14
N TYR A 79 -0.41 3.78 -30.06
CA TYR A 79 -1.09 5.05 -30.17
C TYR A 79 -1.47 5.51 -28.78
N LEU A 80 -0.99 6.66 -28.35
CA LEU A 80 -1.25 7.17 -27.02
C LEU A 80 -1.59 8.66 -27.03
N PHE A 81 -2.26 9.11 -26.00
CA PHE A 81 -2.53 10.51 -25.71
C PHE A 81 -2.56 10.75 -24.20
N GLY A 82 -2.15 11.96 -23.82
CA GLY A 82 -2.14 12.42 -22.44
C GLY A 82 -3.40 13.20 -22.09
N ILE A 83 -3.82 13.08 -20.83
CA ILE A 83 -4.89 13.89 -20.26
C ILE A 83 -4.35 14.49 -18.97
N SER A 84 -4.55 15.80 -18.81
CA SER A 84 -4.27 16.50 -17.54
C SER A 84 -5.52 17.21 -17.07
N ALA A 85 -5.94 16.91 -15.85
CA ALA A 85 -7.05 17.58 -15.19
C ALA A 85 -6.67 17.81 -13.74
N GLN A 86 -6.89 19.02 -13.25
CA GLN A 86 -6.63 19.33 -11.85
C GLN A 86 -7.96 19.39 -11.11
N PHE A 87 -7.95 18.92 -9.86
CA PHE A 87 -9.14 18.96 -9.02
C PHE A 87 -9.47 20.42 -8.66
N GLY A 88 -10.69 20.85 -8.96
CA GLY A 88 -11.12 22.25 -8.73
C GLY A 88 -10.81 23.21 -9.87
N ASP A 89 -10.14 22.75 -10.92
CA ASP A 89 -9.87 23.54 -12.11
C ASP A 89 -10.92 23.25 -13.21
N SER A 90 -11.30 24.29 -13.93
CA SER A 90 -12.24 24.15 -15.06
C SER A 90 -11.56 23.78 -16.38
N VAL A 91 -10.24 23.65 -16.40
CA VAL A 91 -9.46 23.39 -17.63
C VAL A 91 -8.95 21.96 -17.66
N VAL A 92 -9.17 21.30 -18.80
CA VAL A 92 -8.62 19.96 -19.08
C VAL A 92 -7.74 20.05 -20.33
N TYR A 93 -6.50 19.60 -20.19
CA TYR A 93 -5.54 19.53 -21.29
C TYR A 93 -5.51 18.12 -21.86
N VAL A 94 -5.60 18.00 -23.16
CA VAL A 94 -5.53 16.70 -23.85
C VAL A 94 -4.56 16.84 -25.03
N THR A 95 -3.56 15.95 -25.11
CA THR A 95 -2.67 15.92 -26.29
C THR A 95 -3.40 15.36 -27.49
N ASN A 96 -2.89 15.64 -28.69
CA ASN A 96 -3.28 14.87 -29.87
C ASN A 96 -3.00 13.38 -29.68
N LEU A 97 -3.64 12.54 -30.51
CA LEU A 97 -3.34 11.12 -30.59
C LEU A 97 -2.02 10.94 -31.33
N GLN A 98 -0.99 10.49 -30.63
CA GLN A 98 0.37 10.31 -31.16
C GLN A 98 0.72 8.84 -31.31
N MET A 99 1.48 8.51 -32.33
CA MET A 99 2.10 7.19 -32.46
C MET A 99 3.49 7.25 -31.85
N VAL A 100 3.78 6.30 -30.97
CA VAL A 100 5.12 6.10 -30.40
C VAL A 100 5.64 4.76 -30.88
N ASP A 101 6.64 4.81 -31.72
CA ASP A 101 7.35 3.63 -32.19
C ASP A 101 8.21 3.06 -31.06
N ASN A 102 8.41 1.74 -31.08
CA ASN A 102 9.26 1.06 -30.11
C ASN A 102 8.83 1.21 -28.63
N ALA A 103 7.55 1.43 -28.39
CA ALA A 103 7.03 1.39 -27.02
C ALA A 103 7.03 -0.04 -26.47
N GLN A 104 7.36 -0.19 -25.21
CA GLN A 104 7.42 -1.50 -24.57
C GLN A 104 6.08 -1.87 -23.92
N LEU A 105 5.58 -3.05 -24.22
CA LEU A 105 4.41 -3.64 -23.57
C LEU A 105 4.79 -4.91 -22.80
N THR A 106 4.12 -5.15 -21.67
CA THR A 106 4.30 -6.39 -20.92
C THR A 106 3.66 -7.57 -21.67
N LYS A 107 4.38 -8.70 -21.84
CA LYS A 107 3.88 -9.88 -22.57
C LYS A 107 2.60 -10.46 -21.96
N LYS A 108 2.46 -10.41 -20.65
CA LYS A 108 1.35 -11.07 -19.96
C LYS A 108 0.01 -10.36 -20.13
N TYR A 109 0.01 -9.03 -20.16
CA TYR A 109 -1.24 -8.25 -20.07
C TYR A 109 -1.32 -7.13 -21.11
N ASP A 110 -0.34 -7.01 -21.99
CA ASP A 110 -0.25 -5.90 -22.95
C ASP A 110 -0.31 -4.50 -22.29
N TYR A 111 0.18 -4.38 -21.07
CA TYR A 111 0.26 -3.09 -20.41
C TYR A 111 1.46 -2.28 -20.92
N LEU A 112 1.26 -0.98 -21.08
CA LEU A 112 2.33 -0.08 -21.43
C LEU A 112 3.36 -0.01 -20.28
N ALA A 113 4.56 -0.53 -20.54
CA ALA A 113 5.70 -0.34 -19.66
C ALA A 113 6.03 1.16 -19.58
N TYR A 114 6.55 1.60 -18.44
CA TYR A 114 6.90 3.01 -18.22
C TYR A 114 5.72 4.00 -18.39
N ARG A 115 4.49 3.52 -18.18
CA ARG A 115 3.30 4.37 -18.31
C ARG A 115 3.34 5.59 -17.38
N SER A 116 3.93 5.45 -16.19
CA SER A 116 4.19 6.54 -15.25
C SER A 116 5.12 7.60 -15.83
N ASP A 117 6.12 7.15 -16.57
CA ASP A 117 7.13 8.04 -17.14
C ASP A 117 6.58 8.83 -18.34
N TYR A 118 5.80 8.18 -19.19
CA TYR A 118 5.01 8.91 -20.20
C TYR A 118 4.06 9.93 -19.57
N SER A 119 3.38 9.55 -18.48
CA SER A 119 2.53 10.49 -17.74
C SER A 119 3.35 11.65 -17.13
N SER A 120 4.57 11.38 -16.67
CA SER A 120 5.48 12.37 -16.11
C SER A 120 6.04 13.33 -17.16
N GLN A 121 6.31 12.89 -18.39
CA GLN A 121 6.66 13.77 -19.51
C GLN A 121 5.57 14.81 -19.73
N PHE A 122 4.32 14.37 -19.83
CA PHE A 122 3.21 15.30 -20.03
C PHE A 122 2.98 16.20 -18.82
N ARG A 123 3.13 15.65 -17.59
CA ARG A 123 3.04 16.44 -16.36
C ARG A 123 4.05 17.58 -16.35
N LYS A 124 5.29 17.27 -16.68
CA LYS A 124 6.36 18.29 -16.73
C LYS A 124 6.02 19.38 -17.75
N TYR A 125 5.61 19.00 -18.96
CA TYR A 125 5.20 19.95 -19.99
C TYR A 125 4.07 20.88 -19.50
N ILE A 126 3.00 20.35 -18.90
CA ILE A 126 1.88 21.12 -18.37
C ILE A 126 2.33 22.07 -17.26
N ALA A 127 3.17 21.58 -16.33
CA ALA A 127 3.68 22.39 -15.23
C ALA A 127 4.54 23.56 -15.75
N ASP A 128 5.43 23.29 -16.71
CA ASP A 128 6.37 24.26 -17.23
C ASP A 128 5.69 25.30 -18.15
N THR A 129 4.74 24.85 -18.98
CA THR A 129 4.09 25.72 -19.99
C THR A 129 2.98 26.55 -19.38
N TYR A 130 2.10 25.94 -18.58
CA TYR A 130 0.92 26.60 -18.03
C TYR A 130 1.08 27.04 -16.58
N LYS A 131 2.27 26.83 -15.98
CA LYS A 131 2.61 27.23 -14.60
C LYS A 131 1.70 26.59 -13.55
N ILE A 132 1.21 25.40 -13.83
CA ILE A 132 0.37 24.63 -12.91
C ILE A 132 1.25 23.89 -11.90
N LYS A 133 1.07 24.15 -10.62
CA LYS A 133 1.97 23.61 -9.57
C LYS A 133 1.83 22.12 -9.37
N HIS A 134 0.88 21.42 -9.57
CA HIS A 134 0.75 19.97 -9.35
C HIS A 134 -0.26 19.34 -10.31
N PRO A 135 0.02 19.33 -11.63
CA PRO A 135 -0.94 18.80 -12.59
C PRO A 135 -1.10 17.29 -12.40
N VAL A 136 -2.33 16.85 -12.37
CA VAL A 136 -2.66 15.42 -12.37
C VAL A 136 -2.76 14.95 -13.81
N THR A 137 -1.88 14.06 -14.21
CA THR A 137 -1.79 13.57 -15.59
C THR A 137 -2.00 12.07 -15.66
N SER A 138 -2.55 11.62 -16.76
CA SER A 138 -2.64 10.20 -17.11
C SER A 138 -2.44 10.00 -18.60
N VAL A 139 -1.99 8.81 -18.98
CA VAL A 139 -1.81 8.43 -20.37
C VAL A 139 -2.75 7.27 -20.71
N VAL A 140 -3.42 7.39 -21.84
CA VAL A 140 -4.26 6.36 -22.44
C VAL A 140 -3.56 5.87 -23.70
N PHE A 141 -3.48 4.56 -23.88
CA PHE A 141 -2.82 3.95 -25.02
C PHE A 141 -3.63 2.79 -25.61
N GLU A 142 -3.39 2.50 -26.86
CA GLU A 142 -3.91 1.35 -27.61
C GLU A 142 -2.91 0.90 -28.68
N LYS A 143 -2.85 -0.41 -28.96
CA LYS A 143 -2.06 -0.93 -30.08
C LYS A 143 -2.71 -0.64 -31.44
N ASN A 144 -4.01 -0.58 -31.49
CA ASN A 144 -4.78 -0.41 -32.70
C ASN A 144 -5.23 1.05 -32.87
N ARG A 145 -4.85 1.67 -34.00
CA ARG A 145 -5.19 3.07 -34.30
C ARG A 145 -6.69 3.37 -34.27
N LYS A 146 -7.52 2.47 -34.81
CA LYS A 146 -8.99 2.67 -34.84
C LYS A 146 -9.57 2.67 -33.42
N LYS A 147 -9.09 1.78 -32.54
CA LYS A 147 -9.51 1.74 -31.13
C LYS A 147 -9.02 2.97 -30.38
N ALA A 148 -7.78 3.37 -30.62
CA ALA A 148 -7.21 4.58 -30.03
C ALA A 148 -8.02 5.82 -30.41
N LEU A 149 -8.32 6.01 -31.69
CA LEU A 149 -9.10 7.12 -32.19
C LEU A 149 -10.54 7.12 -31.60
N LYS A 150 -11.17 5.96 -31.51
CA LYS A 150 -12.51 5.84 -30.88
C LYS A 150 -12.47 6.25 -29.41
N ARG A 151 -11.44 5.85 -28.67
CA ARG A 151 -11.26 6.23 -27.27
C ARG A 151 -10.98 7.72 -27.11
N PHE A 152 -10.09 8.25 -27.94
CA PHE A 152 -9.72 9.64 -27.98
C PHE A 152 -10.97 10.53 -28.22
N ASN A 153 -11.72 10.28 -29.30
CA ASN A 153 -12.93 11.02 -29.61
C ASN A 153 -14.00 10.92 -28.51
N LYS A 154 -14.12 9.76 -27.86
CA LYS A 154 -15.04 9.59 -26.72
C LYS A 154 -14.66 10.49 -25.55
N ILE A 155 -13.38 10.65 -25.30
CA ILE A 155 -12.87 11.50 -24.21
C ILE A 155 -13.04 12.98 -24.55
N LEU A 156 -12.69 13.41 -25.77
CA LEU A 156 -12.92 14.78 -26.23
C LEU A 156 -14.40 15.16 -26.07
N LYS A 157 -15.32 14.38 -26.63
CA LYS A 157 -16.78 14.61 -26.52
C LYS A 157 -17.27 14.69 -25.07
N ARG A 158 -16.66 13.91 -24.15
CA ARG A 158 -17.03 13.98 -22.72
C ARG A 158 -16.72 15.34 -22.11
N TYR A 159 -15.57 15.91 -22.45
CA TYR A 159 -15.15 17.20 -21.92
C TYR A 159 -15.80 18.37 -22.68
N GLU A 160 -15.98 18.28 -23.98
CA GLU A 160 -16.72 19.26 -24.79
C GLU A 160 -18.17 19.42 -24.34
N ASN A 161 -18.83 18.31 -24.01
CA ASN A 161 -20.23 18.32 -23.52
C ASN A 161 -20.36 18.79 -22.06
N ASN A 162 -19.26 18.93 -21.34
CA ASN A 162 -19.29 19.38 -19.96
C ASN A 162 -19.13 20.92 -19.91
N LYS A 163 -20.26 21.63 -19.76
CA LYS A 163 -20.30 23.10 -19.71
C LYS A 163 -19.42 23.74 -18.61
N SER A 164 -19.05 22.98 -17.60
CA SER A 164 -18.18 23.44 -16.51
C SER A 164 -16.69 23.26 -16.80
N MET A 165 -16.32 22.68 -17.94
CA MET A 165 -14.93 22.40 -18.27
C MET A 165 -14.55 22.99 -19.62
N HIS A 166 -13.36 23.56 -19.69
CA HIS A 166 -12.74 24.05 -20.92
C HIS A 166 -11.71 23.04 -21.41
N LEU A 167 -11.94 22.47 -22.57
CA LEU A 167 -10.99 21.56 -23.20
C LEU A 167 -9.91 22.38 -23.92
N MET A 168 -8.66 22.19 -23.51
CA MET A 168 -7.48 22.71 -24.21
C MET A 168 -6.73 21.55 -24.88
N GLN A 169 -6.71 21.56 -26.21
CA GLN A 169 -5.98 20.57 -26.99
C GLN A 169 -4.52 21.01 -27.15
N VAL A 170 -3.59 20.10 -26.79
CA VAL A 170 -2.15 20.27 -26.97
C VAL A 170 -1.75 19.59 -28.26
N THR A 171 -1.33 20.37 -29.23
CA THR A 171 -0.97 19.93 -30.58
C THR A 171 0.44 19.32 -30.62
N ASP A 172 0.72 18.57 -31.68
CA ASP A 172 1.98 17.84 -31.82
C ASP A 172 3.22 18.73 -31.97
N ASP A 173 3.04 19.94 -32.49
CA ASP A 173 4.09 20.97 -32.55
C ASP A 173 4.52 21.46 -31.15
N LYS A 174 3.66 21.37 -30.18
CA LYS A 174 3.90 21.83 -28.80
C LYS A 174 4.42 20.75 -27.87
N PHE A 175 3.97 19.51 -28.06
CA PHE A 175 4.36 18.41 -27.19
C PHE A 175 4.35 17.07 -27.92
N HIS A 176 5.46 16.34 -27.80
CA HIS A 176 5.61 14.96 -28.26
C HIS A 176 6.08 14.04 -27.15
N PHE A 177 5.50 12.84 -27.09
CA PHE A 177 5.99 11.79 -26.21
C PHE A 177 7.28 11.19 -26.75
N SER A 178 8.33 11.18 -25.95
CA SER A 178 9.57 10.47 -26.25
C SER A 178 9.46 9.01 -25.78
N VAL A 179 10.06 8.11 -26.55
CA VAL A 179 10.14 6.67 -26.21
C VAL A 179 10.84 6.49 -24.87
N MET A 180 10.24 5.69 -24.01
CA MET A 180 10.83 5.31 -22.72
C MET A 180 11.39 3.90 -22.83
N ASN A 181 12.69 3.77 -22.66
CA ASN A 181 13.41 2.50 -22.60
C ASN A 181 14.00 2.29 -21.20
N SER A 182 14.24 1.05 -20.81
CA SER A 182 15.11 0.79 -19.67
C SER A 182 16.48 1.41 -19.95
N ILE A 183 16.89 2.35 -19.11
CA ILE A 183 18.30 2.72 -19.05
C ILE A 183 18.99 1.50 -18.44
N ASP A 184 19.81 0.81 -19.24
CA ASP A 184 20.68 -0.29 -18.79
C ASP A 184 21.72 0.24 -17.77
#